data_6f10888e582e9b94ad91555380c59886
#
_entry.id   6f10888e582e9b94ad91555380c59886
#
_cell.length_a   1.000
_cell.length_b   1.000
_cell.length_c   1.000
_cell.angle_alpha   90.00
_cell.angle_beta   90.00
_cell.angle_gamma   90.00
#
_symmetry.space_group_name_H-M   'P 1'
#
loop_
_entity.id
_entity.type
_entity.pdbx_description
1 polymer ?
#
loop_
_entity_poly.entity_id
_entity_poly.type
_entity_poly.pdbx_seq_one_letter_code
_entity_poly.pdbx_strand_id
1 'polypeptide(L)'
;MHDPGRNVARHLRAAATQTPDLTATLSPLSVSPHGRVVHAQRTFQQLDQESDAAARVFHAQGIAQGTRVLLAVRPGHDLIVCMFGLLKLGAVAVAIDPGMGFQSYLNCVRHARPTALVAVRTAHWLSLLPFAAFQSLEQRVSVGSHHWRQQLAQATSSDPRPLAAISEHNSAAILFTSGSTGAPKGVAYTHGMFDAQIELVRSTYGIQPGEVDMPMLPMFALFNPALGMTTVTPLLNPTKPASADPAPIVAALISERVTNSFGSPAIWARIADHCDSKRLVLPHLRRVLIAGAPVPDRLLEQLLRIAPQAQIHTPYGATECLPVSTIEAKELLATQRDLARQGGGTCVGRAVAGVEIRIIRETEGPLSTLAETTPCPPGEVGEIIVTGPSVTRAYDGLPAATALAKIADGERVWHRMGDLGAIGADGLLRFFGRRAEKIRTAQGDLYTEALEPAFRAHPQVARCALIGLGKKAPMVPALVVEPKEGYFPTNTGEREKFIEALRTQAASHPQAAAIQHIFFQKKLPVDVRHNAKIHRLQLSKEWTARTRV
;
A
#
# COMPACT_ATOMS: atom_id res chain seq x y z
N MET A 1 -20.63 -28.73 10.32
CA MET A 1 -21.49 -27.59 9.94
C MET A 1 -20.59 -26.37 9.83
N HIS A 2 -20.51 -25.74 8.65
CA HIS A 2 -19.75 -24.51 8.50
C HIS A 2 -20.55 -23.36 9.14
N ASP A 3 -19.92 -22.65 10.08
CA ASP A 3 -20.50 -21.50 10.72
C ASP A 3 -20.52 -20.31 9.73
N PRO A 4 -21.70 -19.79 9.30
CA PRO A 4 -21.77 -18.60 8.45
C PRO A 4 -21.18 -17.34 9.10
N GLY A 5 -20.90 -17.38 10.41
CA GLY A 5 -20.27 -16.30 11.16
C GLY A 5 -18.83 -15.95 10.75
N ARG A 6 -18.17 -16.75 9.91
CA ARG A 6 -16.78 -16.49 9.46
C ARG A 6 -16.68 -15.78 8.11
N ASN A 7 -17.78 -15.56 7.39
CA ASN A 7 -17.76 -14.77 6.17
C ASN A 7 -17.55 -13.29 6.49
N VAL A 8 -16.46 -12.70 5.99
CA VAL A 8 -16.10 -11.30 6.30
C VAL A 8 -17.15 -10.28 5.84
N ALA A 9 -18.01 -10.64 4.87
CA ALA A 9 -19.13 -9.78 4.44
C ALA A 9 -20.20 -9.56 5.55
N ARG A 10 -20.17 -10.35 6.64
CA ARG A 10 -21.04 -10.15 7.82
C ARG A 10 -20.90 -8.76 8.42
N HIS A 11 -19.72 -8.15 8.33
CA HIS A 11 -19.49 -6.81 8.86
C HIS A 11 -20.33 -5.74 8.16
N LEU A 12 -20.45 -5.79 6.82
CA LEU A 12 -21.34 -4.90 6.08
C LEU A 12 -22.81 -5.13 6.51
N ARG A 13 -23.23 -6.40 6.63
CA ARG A 13 -24.57 -6.75 7.06
C ARG A 13 -24.87 -6.21 8.46
N ALA A 14 -23.91 -6.34 9.38
CA ALA A 14 -24.04 -5.80 10.73
C ALA A 14 -24.15 -4.27 10.71
N ALA A 15 -23.32 -3.57 9.93
CA ALA A 15 -23.39 -2.11 9.80
C ALA A 15 -24.74 -1.67 9.19
N ALA A 16 -25.23 -2.37 8.16
CA ALA A 16 -26.55 -2.09 7.55
C ALA A 16 -27.73 -2.32 8.51
N THR A 17 -27.59 -3.26 9.46
CA THR A 17 -28.60 -3.50 10.49
C THR A 17 -28.54 -2.46 11.59
N GLN A 18 -27.32 -2.06 12.02
CA GLN A 18 -27.13 -1.13 13.14
C GLN A 18 -27.39 0.34 12.74
N THR A 19 -26.98 0.71 11.52
CA THR A 19 -27.05 2.10 11.02
C THR A 19 -27.54 2.14 9.56
N PRO A 20 -28.78 1.68 9.28
CA PRO A 20 -29.30 1.50 7.93
C PRO A 20 -29.28 2.78 7.09
N ASP A 21 -29.62 3.90 7.68
CA ASP A 21 -29.77 5.20 7.02
C ASP A 21 -28.47 6.01 6.96
N LEU A 22 -27.42 5.56 7.66
CA LEU A 22 -26.13 6.22 7.59
C LEU A 22 -25.53 6.07 6.18
N THR A 23 -24.94 7.15 5.68
CA THR A 23 -24.24 7.14 4.38
C THR A 23 -23.07 6.17 4.42
N ALA A 24 -23.06 5.20 3.51
CA ALA A 24 -21.96 4.24 3.33
C ALA A 24 -20.97 4.70 2.26
N THR A 25 -21.47 5.27 1.15
CA THR A 25 -20.59 5.71 0.06
C THR A 25 -21.01 7.05 -0.53
N LEU A 26 -20.02 7.86 -0.86
CA LEU A 26 -20.09 9.09 -1.64
C LEU A 26 -19.19 8.95 -2.87
N SER A 27 -19.80 8.79 -4.04
CA SER A 27 -19.06 8.61 -5.31
C SER A 27 -19.25 9.83 -6.22
N PRO A 28 -18.18 10.35 -6.85
CA PRO A 28 -18.28 11.56 -7.65
C PRO A 28 -19.15 11.36 -8.90
N LEU A 29 -20.11 12.24 -9.13
CA LEU A 29 -20.99 12.31 -10.32
C LEU A 29 -20.49 13.37 -11.30
N SER A 30 -20.20 14.56 -10.78
CA SER A 30 -19.82 15.71 -11.58
C SER A 30 -19.03 16.72 -10.74
N VAL A 31 -18.41 17.67 -11.40
CA VAL A 31 -17.81 18.83 -10.76
C VAL A 31 -18.65 20.06 -11.14
N SER A 32 -19.10 20.81 -10.15
CA SER A 32 -19.87 22.05 -10.37
C SER A 32 -18.98 23.13 -11.00
N PRO A 33 -19.56 24.19 -11.62
CA PRO A 33 -18.80 25.32 -12.14
C PRO A 33 -17.90 26.01 -11.12
N HIS A 34 -18.21 25.89 -9.84
CA HIS A 34 -17.43 26.43 -8.72
C HIS A 34 -16.40 25.43 -8.16
N GLY A 35 -16.11 24.33 -8.86
CA GLY A 35 -15.10 23.33 -8.45
C GLY A 35 -15.56 22.36 -7.35
N ARG A 36 -16.80 22.42 -6.88
CA ARG A 36 -17.34 21.49 -5.87
C ARG A 36 -17.68 20.15 -6.53
N VAL A 37 -17.23 19.06 -5.94
CA VAL A 37 -17.61 17.71 -6.37
C VAL A 37 -19.02 17.41 -5.88
N VAL A 38 -19.89 16.99 -6.81
CA VAL A 38 -21.24 16.50 -6.51
C VAL A 38 -21.17 15.00 -6.42
N HIS A 39 -21.66 14.42 -5.32
CA HIS A 39 -21.59 13.00 -5.04
C HIS A 39 -22.95 12.30 -5.17
N ALA A 40 -22.94 11.08 -5.72
CA ALA A 40 -24.01 10.12 -5.51
C ALA A 40 -23.83 9.50 -4.14
N GLN A 41 -24.92 9.43 -3.39
CA GLN A 41 -24.94 8.88 -2.04
C GLN A 41 -25.64 7.52 -2.02
N ARG A 42 -25.14 6.59 -1.21
CA ARG A 42 -25.81 5.34 -0.83
C ARG A 42 -25.69 5.13 0.68
N THR A 43 -26.77 4.65 1.28
CA THR A 43 -26.78 4.27 2.70
C THR A 43 -26.21 2.86 2.91
N PHE A 44 -25.94 2.47 4.16
CA PHE A 44 -25.49 1.11 4.48
C PHE A 44 -26.54 0.07 4.10
N GLN A 45 -27.83 0.36 4.31
CA GLN A 45 -28.91 -0.54 3.89
C GLN A 45 -28.91 -0.72 2.36
N GLN A 46 -28.81 0.39 1.59
CA GLN A 46 -28.74 0.31 0.13
C GLN A 46 -27.50 -0.44 -0.34
N LEU A 47 -26.33 -0.22 0.26
CA LEU A 47 -25.09 -0.92 -0.10
C LEU A 47 -25.20 -2.43 0.17
N ASP A 48 -25.78 -2.84 1.30
CA ASP A 48 -25.99 -4.26 1.62
C ASP A 48 -26.96 -4.91 0.63
N GLN A 49 -28.10 -4.26 0.34
CA GLN A 49 -29.08 -4.73 -0.64
C GLN A 49 -28.50 -4.81 -2.07
N GLU A 50 -27.77 -3.79 -2.53
CA GLU A 50 -27.16 -3.79 -3.86
C GLU A 50 -26.05 -4.86 -3.97
N SER A 51 -25.30 -5.13 -2.89
CA SER A 51 -24.31 -6.22 -2.89
C SER A 51 -24.96 -7.62 -2.81
N ASP A 52 -26.14 -7.76 -2.18
CA ASP A 52 -26.96 -8.97 -2.29
C ASP A 52 -27.50 -9.20 -3.71
N ALA A 53 -27.97 -8.12 -4.35
CA ALA A 53 -28.40 -8.17 -5.75
C ALA A 53 -27.25 -8.53 -6.68
N ALA A 54 -26.06 -7.94 -6.49
CA ALA A 54 -24.85 -8.30 -7.24
C ALA A 54 -24.50 -9.79 -7.06
N ALA A 55 -24.57 -10.31 -5.84
CA ALA A 55 -24.34 -11.72 -5.57
C ALA A 55 -25.35 -12.62 -6.29
N ARG A 56 -26.65 -12.23 -6.39
CA ARG A 56 -27.66 -12.97 -7.17
C ARG A 56 -27.33 -12.94 -8.67
N VAL A 57 -26.97 -11.78 -9.21
CA VAL A 57 -26.55 -11.65 -10.62
C VAL A 57 -25.33 -12.51 -10.91
N PHE A 58 -24.31 -12.48 -10.06
CA PHE A 58 -23.12 -13.30 -10.21
C PHE A 58 -23.42 -14.79 -10.17
N HIS A 59 -24.25 -15.21 -9.22
CA HIS A 59 -24.67 -16.62 -9.10
C HIS A 59 -25.44 -17.09 -10.34
N ALA A 60 -26.34 -16.27 -10.88
CA ALA A 60 -27.09 -16.58 -12.10
C ALA A 60 -26.16 -16.70 -13.33
N GLN A 61 -24.98 -16.11 -13.30
CA GLN A 61 -23.94 -16.23 -14.34
C GLN A 61 -22.96 -17.39 -14.08
N GLY A 62 -23.23 -18.24 -13.09
CA GLY A 62 -22.39 -19.39 -12.76
C GLY A 62 -21.21 -19.11 -11.83
N ILE A 63 -21.12 -17.90 -11.25
CA ILE A 63 -20.11 -17.60 -10.23
C ILE A 63 -20.57 -18.13 -8.88
N ALA A 64 -19.79 -19.03 -8.29
CA ALA A 64 -20.10 -19.72 -7.05
C ALA A 64 -18.95 -19.62 -6.04
N GLN A 65 -19.12 -20.28 -4.90
CA GLN A 65 -18.07 -20.38 -3.88
C GLN A 65 -16.77 -20.95 -4.48
N GLY A 66 -15.65 -20.32 -4.19
CA GLY A 66 -14.32 -20.70 -4.68
C GLY A 66 -14.00 -20.27 -6.12
N THR A 67 -14.99 -19.76 -6.88
CA THR A 67 -14.74 -19.22 -8.23
C THR A 67 -13.75 -18.06 -8.16
N ARG A 68 -12.66 -18.13 -8.94
CA ARG A 68 -11.68 -17.04 -9.07
C ARG A 68 -12.18 -16.00 -10.05
N VAL A 69 -12.40 -14.78 -9.58
CA VAL A 69 -13.02 -13.69 -10.34
C VAL A 69 -12.03 -12.54 -10.53
N LEU A 70 -11.60 -12.30 -11.77
CA LEU A 70 -10.84 -11.11 -12.09
C LEU A 70 -11.72 -9.87 -11.91
N LEU A 71 -11.37 -9.03 -10.95
CA LEU A 71 -12.14 -7.82 -10.61
C LEU A 71 -11.46 -6.59 -11.24
N ALA A 72 -12.05 -6.07 -12.33
CA ALA A 72 -11.54 -4.90 -13.06
C ALA A 72 -12.61 -3.80 -13.13
N VAL A 73 -13.00 -3.30 -11.95
CA VAL A 73 -14.01 -2.27 -11.73
C VAL A 73 -13.35 -0.96 -11.30
N ARG A 74 -13.88 0.18 -11.74
CA ARG A 74 -13.36 1.49 -11.33
C ARG A 74 -13.59 1.73 -9.83
N PRO A 75 -12.69 2.44 -9.15
CA PRO A 75 -12.92 2.88 -7.78
C PRO A 75 -14.24 3.63 -7.64
N GLY A 76 -14.95 3.35 -6.56
CA GLY A 76 -16.26 3.93 -6.25
C GLY A 76 -17.25 2.89 -5.77
N HIS A 77 -18.51 3.25 -5.79
CA HIS A 77 -19.62 2.45 -5.27
C HIS A 77 -19.68 1.04 -5.89
N ASP A 78 -19.63 0.95 -7.24
CA ASP A 78 -19.70 -0.35 -7.95
C ASP A 78 -18.56 -1.31 -7.54
N LEU A 79 -17.35 -0.80 -7.26
CA LEU A 79 -16.24 -1.65 -6.78
C LEU A 79 -16.58 -2.29 -5.44
N ILE A 80 -17.14 -1.51 -4.51
CA ILE A 80 -17.52 -1.98 -3.18
C ILE A 80 -18.68 -2.97 -3.28
N VAL A 81 -19.72 -2.65 -4.06
CA VAL A 81 -20.86 -3.56 -4.33
C VAL A 81 -20.38 -4.89 -4.89
N CYS A 82 -19.52 -4.86 -5.92
CA CYS A 82 -19.01 -6.09 -6.55
C CYS A 82 -18.15 -6.91 -5.57
N MET A 83 -17.25 -6.26 -4.82
CA MET A 83 -16.40 -6.96 -3.85
C MET A 83 -17.24 -7.66 -2.78
N PHE A 84 -18.18 -6.93 -2.14
CA PHE A 84 -19.04 -7.53 -1.13
C PHE A 84 -19.99 -8.57 -1.71
N GLY A 85 -20.46 -8.40 -2.95
CA GLY A 85 -21.22 -9.43 -3.66
C GLY A 85 -20.45 -10.73 -3.84
N LEU A 86 -19.16 -10.64 -4.22
CA LEU A 86 -18.28 -11.80 -4.34
C LEU A 86 -17.99 -12.45 -2.98
N LEU A 87 -17.70 -11.64 -1.95
CA LEU A 87 -17.47 -12.14 -0.59
C LEU A 87 -18.70 -12.84 -0.03
N LYS A 88 -19.91 -12.32 -0.27
CA LYS A 88 -21.18 -12.95 0.13
C LYS A 88 -21.37 -14.32 -0.51
N LEU A 89 -20.89 -14.52 -1.74
CA LEU A 89 -20.89 -15.79 -2.43
C LEU A 89 -19.79 -16.75 -1.97
N GLY A 90 -18.77 -16.26 -1.26
CA GLY A 90 -17.55 -17.02 -1.00
C GLY A 90 -16.68 -17.19 -2.26
N ALA A 91 -16.84 -16.35 -3.28
CA ALA A 91 -15.98 -16.30 -4.45
C ALA A 91 -14.67 -15.60 -4.12
N VAL A 92 -13.61 -15.89 -4.89
CA VAL A 92 -12.26 -15.38 -4.66
C VAL A 92 -11.98 -14.20 -5.60
N ALA A 93 -11.90 -12.99 -5.06
CA ALA A 93 -11.60 -11.80 -5.84
C ALA A 93 -10.13 -11.76 -6.23
N VAL A 94 -9.82 -11.70 -7.53
CA VAL A 94 -8.46 -11.49 -8.05
C VAL A 94 -8.30 -10.01 -8.38
N ALA A 95 -7.52 -9.29 -7.58
CA ALA A 95 -7.28 -7.86 -7.76
C ALA A 95 -5.83 -7.63 -8.24
N ILE A 96 -5.71 -7.00 -9.40
CA ILE A 96 -4.43 -6.69 -10.05
C ILE A 96 -4.38 -5.19 -10.29
N ASP A 97 -3.29 -4.55 -9.84
CA ASP A 97 -3.08 -3.12 -10.08
C ASP A 97 -2.81 -2.85 -11.56
N PRO A 98 -3.66 -2.09 -12.27
CA PRO A 98 -3.45 -1.77 -13.67
C PRO A 98 -2.20 -0.88 -13.89
N GLY A 99 -1.69 -0.22 -12.86
CA GLY A 99 -0.50 0.63 -12.91
C GLY A 99 0.82 -0.14 -13.03
N MET A 100 0.83 -1.47 -12.87
CA MET A 100 2.07 -2.27 -12.97
C MET A 100 2.58 -2.51 -14.39
N GLY A 101 1.91 -1.96 -15.40
CA GLY A 101 2.24 -2.13 -16.81
C GLY A 101 1.58 -3.35 -17.45
N PHE A 102 1.28 -3.23 -18.74
CA PHE A 102 0.41 -4.17 -19.44
C PHE A 102 0.93 -5.62 -19.44
N GLN A 103 2.21 -5.82 -19.72
CA GLN A 103 2.79 -7.18 -19.75
C GLN A 103 2.78 -7.84 -18.36
N SER A 104 3.09 -7.08 -17.32
CA SER A 104 3.02 -7.56 -15.93
C SER A 104 1.59 -7.91 -15.54
N TYR A 105 0.63 -7.08 -15.93
CA TYR A 105 -0.79 -7.34 -15.72
C TYR A 105 -1.23 -8.66 -16.37
N LEU A 106 -0.90 -8.90 -17.65
CA LEU A 106 -1.21 -10.15 -18.34
C LEU A 106 -0.56 -11.37 -17.68
N ASN A 107 0.69 -11.22 -17.20
CA ASN A 107 1.37 -12.28 -16.47
C ASN A 107 0.66 -12.62 -15.15
N CYS A 108 0.16 -11.62 -14.42
CA CYS A 108 -0.62 -11.83 -13.19
C CYS A 108 -1.94 -12.55 -13.49
N VAL A 109 -2.68 -12.13 -14.52
CA VAL A 109 -3.93 -12.79 -14.93
C VAL A 109 -3.70 -14.25 -15.29
N ARG A 110 -2.68 -14.52 -16.13
CA ARG A 110 -2.30 -15.89 -16.52
C ARG A 110 -1.92 -16.74 -15.31
N HIS A 111 -1.23 -16.15 -14.33
CA HIS A 111 -0.84 -16.84 -13.10
C HIS A 111 -2.05 -17.18 -12.22
N ALA A 112 -2.94 -16.22 -11.98
CA ALA A 112 -4.12 -16.40 -11.13
C ALA A 112 -5.17 -17.34 -11.75
N ARG A 113 -5.17 -17.50 -13.09
CA ARG A 113 -6.11 -18.34 -13.85
C ARG A 113 -7.58 -18.12 -13.43
N PRO A 114 -8.10 -16.87 -13.46
CA PRO A 114 -9.49 -16.60 -13.14
C PRO A 114 -10.42 -17.29 -14.14
N THR A 115 -11.53 -17.83 -13.68
CA THR A 115 -12.57 -18.40 -14.55
C THR A 115 -13.68 -17.40 -14.84
N ALA A 116 -13.82 -16.35 -14.04
CA ALA A 116 -14.80 -15.30 -14.23
C ALA A 116 -14.15 -13.90 -14.30
N LEU A 117 -14.83 -13.00 -15.01
CA LEU A 117 -14.46 -11.58 -15.13
C LEU A 117 -15.65 -10.72 -14.72
N VAL A 118 -15.45 -9.86 -13.71
CA VAL A 118 -16.38 -8.79 -13.32
C VAL A 118 -15.67 -7.48 -13.60
N ALA A 119 -16.12 -6.75 -14.62
CA ALA A 119 -15.33 -5.64 -15.13
C ALA A 119 -16.15 -4.54 -15.82
N VAL A 120 -15.55 -3.36 -15.96
CA VAL A 120 -16.07 -2.30 -16.83
C VAL A 120 -15.92 -2.68 -18.31
N ARG A 121 -16.75 -2.06 -19.17
CA ARG A 121 -16.83 -2.37 -20.61
C ARG A 121 -15.46 -2.40 -21.31
N THR A 122 -14.57 -1.48 -20.99
CA THR A 122 -13.24 -1.42 -21.61
C THR A 122 -12.38 -2.64 -21.29
N ALA A 123 -12.45 -3.17 -20.06
CA ALA A 123 -11.74 -4.37 -19.67
C ALA A 123 -12.34 -5.63 -20.32
N HIS A 124 -13.65 -5.65 -20.55
CA HIS A 124 -14.29 -6.73 -21.34
C HIS A 124 -13.73 -6.77 -22.77
N TRP A 125 -13.65 -5.63 -23.46
CA TRP A 125 -13.06 -5.57 -24.80
C TRP A 125 -11.64 -6.11 -24.83
N LEU A 126 -10.82 -5.74 -23.84
CA LEU A 126 -9.47 -6.24 -23.70
C LEU A 126 -9.45 -7.77 -23.52
N SER A 127 -10.39 -8.34 -22.75
CA SER A 127 -10.45 -9.77 -22.48
C SER A 127 -10.90 -10.63 -23.67
N LEU A 128 -11.41 -10.01 -24.74
CA LEU A 128 -11.77 -10.68 -26.00
C LEU A 128 -10.59 -10.80 -26.97
N LEU A 129 -9.50 -10.07 -26.72
CA LEU A 129 -8.31 -10.18 -27.52
C LEU A 129 -7.61 -11.53 -27.29
N PRO A 130 -6.90 -12.08 -28.27
CA PRO A 130 -6.34 -13.44 -28.23
C PRO A 130 -5.09 -13.56 -27.34
N PHE A 131 -5.15 -12.98 -26.14
CA PHE A 131 -4.08 -13.15 -25.14
C PHE A 131 -4.31 -14.45 -24.36
N ALA A 132 -3.27 -15.27 -24.24
CA ALA A 132 -3.29 -16.50 -23.45
C ALA A 132 -3.70 -16.29 -21.99
N ALA A 133 -3.53 -15.07 -21.47
CA ALA A 133 -3.92 -14.68 -20.11
C ALA A 133 -5.43 -14.78 -19.85
N PHE A 134 -6.28 -14.65 -20.88
CA PHE A 134 -7.74 -14.64 -20.75
C PHE A 134 -8.41 -15.94 -21.18
N GLN A 135 -7.63 -16.95 -21.55
CA GLN A 135 -8.18 -18.23 -22.03
C GLN A 135 -8.96 -19.03 -20.98
N SER A 136 -8.68 -18.78 -19.68
CA SER A 136 -9.40 -19.42 -18.57
C SER A 136 -10.76 -18.79 -18.26
N LEU A 137 -11.10 -17.63 -18.89
CA LEU A 137 -12.33 -16.90 -18.62
C LEU A 137 -13.54 -17.55 -19.31
N GLU A 138 -14.45 -18.07 -18.53
CA GLU A 138 -15.72 -18.68 -18.97
C GLU A 138 -16.89 -17.71 -18.75
N GLN A 139 -16.97 -17.07 -17.59
CA GLN A 139 -18.05 -16.15 -17.24
C GLN A 139 -17.59 -14.68 -17.36
N ARG A 140 -18.52 -13.81 -17.78
CA ARG A 140 -18.26 -12.38 -17.92
C ARG A 140 -19.47 -11.55 -17.49
N VAL A 141 -19.26 -10.65 -16.51
CA VAL A 141 -20.27 -9.70 -16.03
C VAL A 141 -19.80 -8.28 -16.25
N SER A 142 -20.57 -7.51 -17.03
CA SER A 142 -20.25 -6.10 -17.33
C SER A 142 -20.87 -5.16 -16.29
N VAL A 143 -20.03 -4.33 -15.67
CA VAL A 143 -20.40 -3.42 -14.57
C VAL A 143 -20.35 -1.95 -15.04
N GLY A 144 -21.11 -1.08 -14.35
CA GLY A 144 -21.10 0.36 -14.58
C GLY A 144 -21.94 0.84 -15.77
N SER A 145 -22.67 -0.06 -16.44
CA SER A 145 -23.58 0.25 -17.55
C SER A 145 -25.03 0.47 -17.07
N HIS A 146 -25.88 1.01 -17.94
CA HIS A 146 -27.33 1.08 -17.69
C HIS A 146 -27.91 -0.33 -17.47
N HIS A 147 -27.48 -1.30 -18.28
CA HIS A 147 -27.90 -2.70 -18.15
C HIS A 147 -27.52 -3.30 -16.78
N TRP A 148 -26.31 -3.03 -16.29
CA TRP A 148 -25.89 -3.43 -14.92
C TRP A 148 -26.87 -2.92 -13.86
N ARG A 149 -27.22 -1.63 -13.94
CA ARG A 149 -28.17 -1.02 -12.98
C ARG A 149 -29.56 -1.65 -13.05
N GLN A 150 -30.02 -2.00 -14.27
CA GLN A 150 -31.28 -2.74 -14.45
C GLN A 150 -31.20 -4.15 -13.85
N GLN A 151 -30.12 -4.88 -14.07
CA GLN A 151 -29.91 -6.19 -13.47
C GLN A 151 -29.92 -6.14 -11.94
N LEU A 152 -29.22 -5.16 -11.34
CA LEU A 152 -29.25 -4.96 -9.90
C LEU A 152 -30.66 -4.67 -9.40
N ALA A 153 -31.39 -3.75 -10.05
CA ALA A 153 -32.75 -3.39 -9.64
C ALA A 153 -33.70 -4.60 -9.71
N GLN A 154 -33.60 -5.43 -10.76
CA GLN A 154 -34.41 -6.64 -10.91
C GLN A 154 -34.04 -7.73 -9.89
N ALA A 155 -32.76 -7.80 -9.49
CA ALA A 155 -32.28 -8.77 -8.52
C ALA A 155 -32.39 -8.29 -7.07
N THR A 156 -32.77 -7.04 -6.82
CA THR A 156 -33.01 -6.50 -5.50
C THR A 156 -34.24 -7.16 -4.86
N SER A 157 -34.12 -7.56 -3.61
CA SER A 157 -35.19 -8.18 -2.81
C SER A 157 -35.14 -7.61 -1.40
N SER A 158 -36.28 -7.54 -0.73
CA SER A 158 -36.36 -7.23 0.70
C SER A 158 -35.72 -8.31 1.57
N ASP A 159 -35.71 -9.56 1.08
CA ASP A 159 -35.13 -10.68 1.80
C ASP A 159 -33.61 -10.71 1.63
N PRO A 160 -32.84 -10.61 2.71
CA PRO A 160 -31.40 -10.69 2.64
C PRO A 160 -30.94 -12.04 2.08
N ARG A 161 -29.97 -12.02 1.16
CA ARG A 161 -29.36 -13.24 0.68
C ARG A 161 -28.54 -13.89 1.81
N PRO A 162 -28.71 -15.20 2.09
CA PRO A 162 -27.82 -15.88 3.04
C PRO A 162 -26.36 -15.76 2.61
N LEU A 163 -25.48 -15.51 3.56
CA LEU A 163 -24.04 -15.55 3.33
C LEU A 163 -23.59 -16.98 3.08
N ALA A 164 -22.63 -17.16 2.18
CA ALA A 164 -22.04 -18.48 1.98
C ALA A 164 -21.44 -19.02 3.29
N ALA A 165 -21.72 -20.27 3.58
CA ALA A 165 -21.17 -20.96 4.74
C ALA A 165 -19.70 -21.31 4.46
N ILE A 166 -18.79 -20.56 5.07
CA ILE A 166 -17.35 -20.67 4.87
C ILE A 166 -16.60 -20.63 6.21
N SER A 167 -15.40 -21.21 6.21
CA SER A 167 -14.48 -21.13 7.33
C SER A 167 -13.54 -19.91 7.18
N GLU A 168 -12.86 -19.55 8.25
CA GLU A 168 -11.83 -18.50 8.26
C GLU A 168 -10.65 -18.80 7.31
N HIS A 169 -10.42 -20.08 6.99
CA HIS A 169 -9.35 -20.54 6.09
C HIS A 169 -9.70 -20.48 4.61
N ASN A 170 -10.99 -20.28 4.27
CA ASN A 170 -11.39 -20.14 2.88
C ASN A 170 -10.79 -18.89 2.24
N SER A 171 -10.33 -19.05 0.99
CA SER A 171 -9.78 -17.93 0.22
C SER A 171 -10.86 -16.87 -0.03
N ALA A 172 -10.52 -15.61 0.17
CA ALA A 172 -11.36 -14.44 -0.06
C ALA A 172 -10.85 -13.59 -1.22
N ALA A 173 -9.53 -13.45 -1.35
CA ALA A 173 -8.93 -12.69 -2.45
C ALA A 173 -7.50 -13.15 -2.77
N ILE A 174 -7.04 -12.82 -3.98
CA ILE A 174 -5.65 -12.88 -4.41
C ILE A 174 -5.25 -11.46 -4.83
N LEU A 175 -4.32 -10.85 -4.09
CA LEU A 175 -3.88 -9.48 -4.32
C LEU A 175 -2.49 -9.49 -4.94
N PHE A 176 -2.33 -8.94 -6.15
CA PHE A 176 -1.03 -8.84 -6.79
C PHE A 176 -0.34 -7.54 -6.42
N THR A 177 0.92 -7.65 -6.00
CA THR A 177 1.77 -6.52 -5.67
C THR A 177 2.86 -6.35 -6.72
N SER A 178 3.19 -5.10 -7.03
CA SER A 178 4.38 -4.78 -7.80
C SER A 178 5.61 -5.02 -6.93
N GLY A 179 6.09 -6.25 -6.85
CA GLY A 179 7.31 -6.58 -6.11
C GLY A 179 8.45 -5.64 -6.50
N SER A 180 9.06 -4.94 -5.55
CA SER A 180 10.17 -4.02 -5.79
C SER A 180 11.42 -4.73 -6.34
N THR A 181 11.47 -6.06 -6.27
CA THR A 181 12.67 -6.87 -6.54
C THR A 181 12.45 -8.01 -7.53
N GLY A 182 11.27 -8.13 -8.16
CA GLY A 182 11.01 -9.25 -9.07
C GLY A 182 9.63 -9.25 -9.73
N ALA A 183 9.26 -10.37 -10.32
CA ALA A 183 7.92 -10.56 -10.89
C ALA A 183 6.84 -10.40 -9.82
N PRO A 184 5.68 -9.81 -10.16
CA PRO A 184 4.56 -9.69 -9.23
C PRO A 184 4.13 -11.05 -8.68
N LYS A 185 3.80 -11.09 -7.39
CA LYS A 185 3.34 -12.30 -6.71
C LYS A 185 1.88 -12.12 -6.25
N GLY A 186 1.06 -13.12 -6.43
CA GLY A 186 -0.30 -13.17 -5.91
C GLY A 186 -0.27 -13.52 -4.42
N VAL A 187 -0.67 -12.60 -3.56
CA VAL A 187 -0.77 -12.81 -2.12
C VAL A 187 -2.16 -13.38 -1.82
N ALA A 188 -2.20 -14.59 -1.27
CA ALA A 188 -3.45 -15.28 -0.96
C ALA A 188 -4.01 -14.82 0.39
N TYR A 189 -5.20 -14.24 0.37
CA TYR A 189 -5.95 -13.80 1.55
C TYR A 189 -7.10 -14.73 1.85
N THR A 190 -7.30 -15.03 3.13
CA THR A 190 -8.47 -15.75 3.62
C THR A 190 -9.47 -14.78 4.26
N HIS A 191 -10.69 -15.25 4.50
CA HIS A 191 -11.70 -14.48 5.23
C HIS A 191 -11.25 -14.14 6.65
N GLY A 192 -10.59 -15.08 7.35
CA GLY A 192 -10.05 -14.84 8.69
C GLY A 192 -8.94 -13.78 8.73
N MET A 193 -8.11 -13.70 7.70
CA MET A 193 -7.07 -12.65 7.60
C MET A 193 -7.67 -11.27 7.40
N PHE A 194 -8.70 -11.13 6.54
CA PHE A 194 -9.41 -9.85 6.39
C PHE A 194 -10.13 -9.45 7.68
N ASP A 195 -10.74 -10.41 8.36
CA ASP A 195 -11.39 -10.19 9.64
C ASP A 195 -10.40 -9.66 10.69
N ALA A 196 -9.24 -10.30 10.79
CA ALA A 196 -8.16 -9.85 11.66
C ALA A 196 -7.64 -8.45 11.28
N GLN A 197 -7.51 -8.13 9.99
CA GLN A 197 -7.08 -6.80 9.55
C GLN A 197 -8.09 -5.72 9.93
N ILE A 198 -9.39 -5.98 9.76
CA ILE A 198 -10.46 -5.04 10.17
C ILE A 198 -10.31 -4.72 11.65
N GLU A 199 -10.12 -5.73 12.49
CA GLU A 199 -9.98 -5.54 13.94
C GLU A 199 -8.66 -4.83 14.31
N LEU A 200 -7.54 -5.20 13.67
CA LEU A 200 -6.26 -4.53 13.88
C LEU A 200 -6.31 -3.05 13.49
N VAL A 201 -6.93 -2.72 12.36
CA VAL A 201 -7.07 -1.33 11.91
C VAL A 201 -7.99 -0.56 12.86
N ARG A 202 -9.12 -1.17 13.26
CA ARG A 202 -10.05 -0.56 14.21
C ARG A 202 -9.39 -0.25 15.55
N SER A 203 -8.77 -1.24 16.17
CA SER A 203 -8.18 -1.10 17.50
C SER A 203 -6.94 -0.21 17.51
N THR A 204 -6.04 -0.37 16.51
CA THR A 204 -4.79 0.40 16.44
C THR A 204 -5.06 1.89 16.30
N TYR A 205 -6.05 2.26 15.50
CA TYR A 205 -6.32 3.66 15.19
C TYR A 205 -7.57 4.21 15.89
N GLY A 206 -8.25 3.43 16.71
CA GLY A 206 -9.43 3.85 17.45
C GLY A 206 -10.60 4.27 16.54
N ILE A 207 -10.75 3.60 15.38
CA ILE A 207 -11.79 3.92 14.40
C ILE A 207 -13.17 3.60 14.96
N GLN A 208 -14.10 4.55 14.82
CA GLN A 208 -15.47 4.41 15.27
C GLN A 208 -16.46 4.37 14.10
N PRO A 209 -17.54 3.61 14.18
CA PRO A 209 -18.64 3.69 13.21
C PRO A 209 -19.13 5.13 13.07
N GLY A 210 -19.52 5.52 11.86
CA GLY A 210 -19.97 6.88 11.55
C GLY A 210 -18.86 7.88 11.19
N GLU A 211 -17.59 7.50 11.31
CA GLU A 211 -16.50 8.31 10.77
C GLU A 211 -16.53 8.33 9.24
N VAL A 212 -15.94 9.38 8.64
CA VAL A 212 -15.89 9.58 7.18
C VAL A 212 -14.47 9.43 6.70
N ASP A 213 -14.21 8.48 5.80
CA ASP A 213 -12.88 8.23 5.24
C ASP A 213 -12.82 8.56 3.75
N MET A 214 -11.74 9.22 3.35
CA MET A 214 -11.37 9.42 1.94
C MET A 214 -10.06 8.71 1.65
N PRO A 215 -10.09 7.43 1.27
CA PRO A 215 -8.87 6.67 0.95
C PRO A 215 -8.34 7.06 -0.43
N MET A 216 -7.10 7.57 -0.50
CA MET A 216 -6.43 7.93 -1.76
C MET A 216 -5.93 6.70 -2.54
N LEU A 217 -5.96 5.53 -1.92
CA LEU A 217 -5.69 4.24 -2.55
C LEU A 217 -6.96 3.38 -2.51
N PRO A 218 -7.53 3.03 -3.68
CA PRO A 218 -8.88 2.45 -3.78
C PRO A 218 -9.12 1.17 -2.98
N MET A 219 -8.09 0.35 -2.83
CA MET A 219 -8.21 -0.92 -2.10
C MET A 219 -8.52 -0.74 -0.62
N PHE A 220 -8.13 0.41 -0.03
CA PHE A 220 -8.45 0.71 1.37
C PHE A 220 -9.91 1.07 1.59
N ALA A 221 -10.61 1.54 0.56
CA ALA A 221 -12.06 1.75 0.60
C ALA A 221 -12.86 0.48 0.92
N LEU A 222 -12.29 -0.69 0.66
CA LEU A 222 -12.95 -1.97 0.91
C LEU A 222 -13.04 -2.34 2.40
N PHE A 223 -12.25 -1.70 3.27
CA PHE A 223 -12.34 -1.87 4.72
C PHE A 223 -13.46 -1.03 5.35
N ASN A 224 -13.79 0.12 4.75
CA ASN A 224 -14.70 1.09 5.34
C ASN A 224 -16.10 0.55 5.64
N PRO A 225 -16.75 -0.22 4.75
CA PRO A 225 -18.07 -0.80 5.06
C PRO A 225 -18.03 -1.73 6.27
N ALA A 226 -16.93 -2.47 6.43
CA ALA A 226 -16.75 -3.37 7.58
C ALA A 226 -16.42 -2.62 8.88
N LEU A 227 -15.86 -1.42 8.78
CA LEU A 227 -15.57 -0.54 9.92
C LEU A 227 -16.77 0.36 10.29
N GLY A 228 -17.85 0.34 9.49
CA GLY A 228 -19.00 1.22 9.67
C GLY A 228 -18.72 2.68 9.27
N MET A 229 -17.76 2.91 8.38
CA MET A 229 -17.31 4.25 7.94
C MET A 229 -17.95 4.63 6.62
N THR A 230 -18.29 5.91 6.45
CA THR A 230 -18.63 6.47 5.14
C THR A 230 -17.40 6.54 4.27
N THR A 231 -17.46 6.01 3.05
CA THR A 231 -16.39 6.09 2.05
C THR A 231 -16.63 7.25 1.08
N VAL A 232 -15.75 8.24 1.07
CA VAL A 232 -15.72 9.28 0.05
C VAL A 232 -14.71 8.86 -1.03
N THR A 233 -15.18 8.67 -2.26
CA THR A 233 -14.29 8.34 -3.38
C THR A 233 -13.64 9.62 -3.90
N PRO A 234 -12.30 9.76 -3.83
CA PRO A 234 -11.62 10.96 -4.30
C PRO A 234 -11.64 11.06 -5.84
N LEU A 235 -11.73 12.27 -6.34
CA LEU A 235 -11.62 12.54 -7.78
C LEU A 235 -10.14 12.53 -8.19
N LEU A 236 -9.61 11.35 -8.45
CA LEU A 236 -8.24 11.15 -8.90
C LEU A 236 -8.13 10.00 -9.91
N ASN A 237 -7.06 10.02 -10.70
CA ASN A 237 -6.71 8.87 -11.53
C ASN A 237 -5.94 7.84 -10.66
N PRO A 238 -6.52 6.65 -10.37
CA PRO A 238 -5.90 5.68 -9.48
C PRO A 238 -4.62 5.07 -10.05
N THR A 239 -4.39 5.16 -11.37
CA THR A 239 -3.14 4.67 -11.99
C THR A 239 -2.00 5.69 -11.94
N LYS A 240 -2.30 6.97 -11.66
CA LYS A 240 -1.33 8.07 -11.56
C LYS A 240 -1.67 9.00 -10.38
N PRO A 241 -1.74 8.50 -9.14
CA PRO A 241 -2.18 9.31 -8.00
C PRO A 241 -1.31 10.54 -7.75
N ALA A 242 -0.02 10.45 -8.02
CA ALA A 242 0.92 11.57 -7.89
C ALA A 242 0.69 12.72 -8.89
N SER A 243 -0.14 12.53 -9.92
CA SER A 243 -0.53 13.59 -10.87
C SER A 243 -1.90 14.20 -10.57
N ALA A 244 -2.56 13.80 -9.48
CA ALA A 244 -3.88 14.29 -9.13
C ALA A 244 -3.89 15.80 -8.89
N ASP A 245 -4.95 16.47 -9.33
CA ASP A 245 -5.22 17.85 -8.94
C ASP A 245 -5.64 17.87 -7.46
N PRO A 246 -4.91 18.58 -6.59
CA PRO A 246 -5.24 18.62 -5.16
C PRO A 246 -6.49 19.45 -4.86
N ALA A 247 -6.90 20.40 -5.73
CA ALA A 247 -7.99 21.32 -5.44
C ALA A 247 -9.35 20.62 -5.20
N PRO A 248 -9.84 19.74 -6.09
CA PRO A 248 -11.10 19.02 -5.83
C PRO A 248 -11.01 18.04 -4.66
N ILE A 249 -9.81 17.49 -4.39
CA ILE A 249 -9.58 16.61 -3.23
C ILE A 249 -9.73 17.39 -1.94
N VAL A 250 -9.06 18.55 -1.83
CA VAL A 250 -9.14 19.43 -0.65
C VAL A 250 -10.57 19.95 -0.44
N ALA A 251 -11.23 20.35 -1.52
CA ALA A 251 -12.63 20.77 -1.46
C ALA A 251 -13.53 19.67 -0.89
N ALA A 252 -13.35 18.42 -1.32
CA ALA A 252 -14.12 17.28 -0.81
C ALA A 252 -13.74 16.91 0.64
N LEU A 253 -12.45 16.97 1.02
CA LEU A 253 -12.02 16.76 2.42
C LEU A 253 -12.76 17.71 3.37
N ILE A 254 -12.98 18.96 2.96
CA ILE A 254 -13.66 19.98 3.76
C ILE A 254 -15.18 19.79 3.68
N SER A 255 -15.77 19.72 2.46
CA SER A 255 -17.23 19.72 2.28
C SER A 255 -17.90 18.46 2.81
N GLU A 256 -17.26 17.31 2.66
CA GLU A 256 -17.77 16.02 3.16
C GLU A 256 -17.35 15.74 4.60
N ARG A 257 -16.72 16.71 5.28
CA ARG A 257 -16.29 16.64 6.68
C ARG A 257 -15.46 15.38 6.97
N VAL A 258 -14.52 15.05 6.08
CA VAL A 258 -13.69 13.85 6.15
C VAL A 258 -12.89 13.83 7.45
N THR A 259 -13.02 12.75 8.21
CA THR A 259 -12.33 12.55 9.50
C THR A 259 -11.07 11.69 9.36
N ASN A 260 -11.01 10.82 8.36
CA ASN A 260 -9.90 9.89 8.14
C ASN A 260 -9.44 9.96 6.68
N SER A 261 -8.15 9.72 6.45
CA SER A 261 -7.66 9.52 5.10
C SER A 261 -6.38 8.68 5.09
N PHE A 262 -6.30 7.74 4.15
CA PHE A 262 -5.10 6.96 3.87
C PHE A 262 -4.51 7.39 2.54
N GLY A 263 -3.19 7.63 2.47
CA GLY A 263 -2.54 8.01 1.23
C GLY A 263 -1.03 7.77 1.20
N SER A 264 -0.44 7.96 0.01
CA SER A 264 1.02 7.93 -0.13
C SER A 264 1.64 9.29 0.20
N PRO A 265 2.95 9.35 0.54
CA PRO A 265 3.63 10.62 0.76
C PRO A 265 3.52 11.57 -0.43
N ALA A 266 3.52 11.05 -1.66
CA ALA A 266 3.47 11.86 -2.87
C ALA A 266 2.15 12.62 -3.04
N ILE A 267 1.01 12.00 -2.74
CA ILE A 267 -0.29 12.68 -2.85
C ILE A 267 -0.49 13.66 -1.69
N TRP A 268 -0.08 13.28 -0.48
CA TRP A 268 -0.18 14.16 0.67
C TRP A 268 0.71 15.39 0.56
N ALA A 269 1.90 15.29 -0.08
CA ALA A 269 2.74 16.46 -0.37
C ALA A 269 2.01 17.47 -1.27
N ARG A 270 1.32 17.01 -2.32
CA ARG A 270 0.53 17.90 -3.21
C ARG A 270 -0.63 18.57 -2.48
N ILE A 271 -1.33 17.81 -1.62
CA ILE A 271 -2.42 18.34 -0.79
C ILE A 271 -1.87 19.39 0.17
N ALA A 272 -0.76 19.11 0.86
CA ALA A 272 -0.13 20.00 1.80
C ALA A 272 0.37 21.30 1.15
N ASP A 273 1.05 21.19 0.00
CA ASP A 273 1.52 22.36 -0.77
C ASP A 273 0.34 23.23 -1.27
N HIS A 274 -0.76 22.60 -1.70
CA HIS A 274 -1.96 23.33 -2.09
C HIS A 274 -2.59 24.06 -0.90
N CYS A 275 -2.73 23.38 0.24
CA CYS A 275 -3.27 23.99 1.46
C CYS A 275 -2.39 25.16 1.94
N ASP A 276 -1.07 24.99 1.98
CA ASP A 276 -0.13 26.05 2.36
C ASP A 276 -0.26 27.26 1.40
N SER A 277 -0.30 27.02 0.07
CA SER A 277 -0.39 28.08 -0.94
C SER A 277 -1.70 28.89 -0.85
N LYS A 278 -2.79 28.25 -0.43
CA LYS A 278 -4.12 28.85 -0.31
C LYS A 278 -4.47 29.20 1.15
N ARG A 279 -3.58 28.97 2.10
CA ARG A 279 -3.80 29.16 3.55
C ARG A 279 -5.06 28.41 4.04
N LEU A 280 -5.25 27.19 3.54
CA LEU A 280 -6.36 26.32 3.92
C LEU A 280 -5.95 25.41 5.08
N VAL A 281 -6.92 25.08 5.92
CA VAL A 281 -6.81 24.06 6.97
C VAL A 281 -7.83 22.95 6.70
N LEU A 282 -7.56 21.77 7.24
CA LEU A 282 -8.42 20.58 7.14
C LEU A 282 -9.02 20.32 8.54
N PRO A 283 -10.07 21.05 8.96
CA PRO A 283 -10.49 21.14 10.36
C PRO A 283 -11.17 19.86 10.87
N HIS A 284 -11.66 19.01 9.97
CA HIS A 284 -12.40 17.81 10.31
C HIS A 284 -11.52 16.55 10.39
N LEU A 285 -10.32 16.59 9.82
CA LEU A 285 -9.40 15.46 9.91
C LEU A 285 -9.00 15.18 11.35
N ARG A 286 -9.25 13.95 11.77
CA ARG A 286 -8.86 13.39 13.07
C ARG A 286 -7.69 12.44 12.92
N ARG A 287 -7.55 11.82 11.74
CA ARG A 287 -6.57 10.77 11.48
C ARG A 287 -6.09 10.80 10.03
N VAL A 288 -4.78 10.78 9.86
CA VAL A 288 -4.13 10.65 8.54
C VAL A 288 -3.13 9.49 8.62
N LEU A 289 -3.28 8.52 7.73
CA LEU A 289 -2.38 7.38 7.61
C LEU A 289 -1.56 7.52 6.32
N ILE A 290 -0.23 7.56 6.45
CA ILE A 290 0.67 7.76 5.30
C ILE A 290 1.62 6.58 5.21
N ALA A 291 1.54 5.83 4.12
CA ALA A 291 2.36 4.63 3.92
C ALA A 291 2.80 4.43 2.47
N GLY A 292 3.60 3.38 2.25
CA GLY A 292 4.09 2.97 0.95
C GLY A 292 5.53 3.41 0.67
N ALA A 293 6.05 4.40 1.41
CA ALA A 293 7.46 4.82 1.40
C ALA A 293 7.77 5.65 2.65
N PRO A 294 9.06 5.88 2.97
CA PRO A 294 9.44 6.80 4.06
C PRO A 294 8.82 8.20 3.86
N VAL A 295 8.27 8.75 4.94
CA VAL A 295 7.59 10.04 4.92
C VAL A 295 8.60 11.14 5.30
N PRO A 296 8.81 12.16 4.44
CA PRO A 296 9.75 13.24 4.77
C PRO A 296 9.27 14.06 5.99
N ASP A 297 10.21 14.42 6.87
CA ASP A 297 9.94 15.27 8.06
C ASP A 297 9.15 16.54 7.71
N ARG A 298 9.59 17.23 6.64
CA ARG A 298 8.91 18.44 6.16
C ARG A 298 7.42 18.21 5.88
N LEU A 299 7.08 17.06 5.27
CA LEU A 299 5.68 16.73 4.99
C LEU A 299 4.89 16.53 6.28
N LEU A 300 5.47 15.84 7.27
CA LEU A 300 4.83 15.68 8.57
C LEU A 300 4.59 17.02 9.27
N GLU A 301 5.58 17.92 9.25
CA GLU A 301 5.45 19.28 9.78
C GLU A 301 4.36 20.10 9.07
N GLN A 302 4.28 20.00 7.72
CA GLN A 302 3.22 20.64 6.95
C GLN A 302 1.85 20.12 7.35
N LEU A 303 1.70 18.80 7.44
CA LEU A 303 0.42 18.16 7.79
C LEU A 303 -0.03 18.52 9.21
N LEU A 304 0.89 18.59 10.18
CA LEU A 304 0.57 19.03 11.54
C LEU A 304 0.04 20.47 11.58
N ARG A 305 0.47 21.34 10.64
CA ARG A 305 -0.05 22.71 10.53
C ARG A 305 -1.41 22.78 9.87
N ILE A 306 -1.61 22.07 8.75
CA ILE A 306 -2.85 22.16 7.99
C ILE A 306 -3.98 21.30 8.58
N ALA A 307 -3.66 20.28 9.38
CA ALA A 307 -4.61 19.41 10.07
C ALA A 307 -4.28 19.34 11.58
N PRO A 308 -4.43 20.45 12.33
CA PRO A 308 -3.91 20.59 13.70
C PRO A 308 -4.56 19.64 14.73
N GLN A 309 -5.76 19.13 14.42
CA GLN A 309 -6.47 18.18 15.27
C GLN A 309 -6.19 16.70 14.91
N ALA A 310 -5.49 16.47 13.78
CA ALA A 310 -5.28 15.11 13.31
C ALA A 310 -4.09 14.44 14.02
N GLN A 311 -4.27 13.16 14.36
CA GLN A 311 -3.19 12.23 14.59
C GLN A 311 -2.66 11.77 13.23
N ILE A 312 -1.39 11.98 12.98
CA ILE A 312 -0.74 11.62 11.71
C ILE A 312 0.14 10.41 11.98
N HIS A 313 -0.19 9.28 11.39
CA HIS A 313 0.52 8.02 11.58
C HIS A 313 1.28 7.60 10.34
N THR A 314 2.43 6.98 10.53
CA THR A 314 3.24 6.38 9.47
C THR A 314 3.28 4.86 9.64
N PRO A 315 2.21 4.14 9.22
CA PRO A 315 2.19 2.69 9.32
C PRO A 315 3.23 2.02 8.41
N TYR A 316 3.87 0.98 8.95
CA TYR A 316 4.74 0.07 8.22
C TYR A 316 4.07 -1.28 8.03
N GLY A 317 4.31 -1.89 6.88
CA GLY A 317 3.81 -3.21 6.53
C GLY A 317 3.94 -3.50 5.04
N ALA A 318 3.47 -4.65 4.65
CA ALA A 318 3.41 -5.12 3.27
C ALA A 318 2.06 -5.77 3.01
N THR A 319 1.74 -6.07 1.75
CA THR A 319 0.51 -6.81 1.42
C THR A 319 0.45 -8.15 2.15
N GLU A 320 1.58 -8.75 2.45
CA GLU A 320 1.69 -10.01 3.17
C GLU A 320 1.39 -9.90 4.68
N CYS A 321 1.48 -8.70 5.26
CA CYS A 321 1.13 -8.38 6.65
C CYS A 321 0.94 -6.87 6.82
N LEU A 322 -0.27 -6.43 7.15
CA LEU A 322 -0.62 -5.01 7.28
C LEU A 322 -1.74 -4.82 8.31
N PRO A 323 -1.59 -3.85 9.26
CA PRO A 323 -0.38 -3.15 9.64
C PRO A 323 0.59 -4.04 10.43
N VAL A 324 1.90 -3.73 10.40
CA VAL A 324 2.93 -4.39 11.22
C VAL A 324 3.28 -3.52 12.42
N SER A 325 3.64 -2.27 12.15
CA SER A 325 3.96 -1.28 13.18
C SER A 325 3.49 0.10 12.77
N THR A 326 3.45 1.04 13.72
CA THR A 326 3.05 2.42 13.47
C THR A 326 3.69 3.36 14.48
N ILE A 327 3.90 4.62 14.05
CA ILE A 327 4.34 5.71 14.93
C ILE A 327 3.58 6.99 14.56
N GLU A 328 3.28 7.82 15.55
CA GLU A 328 2.68 9.13 15.33
C GLU A 328 3.76 10.16 14.95
N ALA A 329 3.42 11.08 14.05
CA ALA A 329 4.32 12.10 13.53
C ALA A 329 4.96 12.98 14.62
N LYS A 330 4.22 13.35 15.66
CA LYS A 330 4.75 14.16 16.77
C LYS A 330 5.86 13.42 17.52
N GLU A 331 5.64 12.13 17.86
CA GLU A 331 6.66 11.29 18.49
C GLU A 331 7.87 11.12 17.55
N LEU A 332 7.63 10.82 16.27
CA LEU A 332 8.68 10.62 15.28
C LEU A 332 9.57 11.87 15.15
N LEU A 333 8.96 13.04 14.97
CA LEU A 333 9.68 14.29 14.81
C LEU A 333 10.45 14.72 16.08
N ALA A 334 9.88 14.46 17.25
CA ALA A 334 10.48 14.86 18.53
C ALA A 334 11.65 13.98 18.94
N THR A 335 11.61 12.67 18.64
CA THR A 335 12.53 11.70 19.25
C THR A 335 13.41 10.94 18.26
N GLN A 336 13.02 10.81 16.99
CA GLN A 336 13.67 9.90 16.05
C GLN A 336 14.36 10.59 14.86
N ARG A 337 14.04 11.85 14.60
CA ARG A 337 14.57 12.62 13.45
C ARG A 337 16.10 12.64 13.39
N ASP A 338 16.74 13.05 14.47
CA ASP A 338 18.18 13.22 14.49
C ASP A 338 18.91 11.86 14.47
N LEU A 339 18.34 10.86 15.13
CA LEU A 339 18.87 9.51 15.09
C LEU A 339 18.86 8.94 13.65
N ALA A 340 17.79 9.16 12.89
CA ALA A 340 17.73 8.75 11.49
C ALA A 340 18.79 9.44 10.62
N ARG A 341 19.04 10.75 10.84
CA ARG A 341 20.08 11.49 10.13
C ARG A 341 21.50 11.06 10.48
N GLN A 342 21.70 10.52 11.68
CA GLN A 342 22.97 9.98 12.17
C GLN A 342 23.20 8.50 11.82
N GLY A 343 22.31 7.90 11.03
CA GLY A 343 22.47 6.52 10.57
C GLY A 343 21.69 5.47 11.35
N GLY A 344 20.85 5.88 12.28
CA GLY A 344 20.03 4.99 13.10
C GLY A 344 18.86 4.33 12.37
N GLY A 345 18.74 4.50 11.05
CA GLY A 345 17.62 3.98 10.25
C GLY A 345 16.34 4.82 10.39
N THR A 346 15.37 4.57 9.52
CA THR A 346 14.06 5.24 9.56
C THR A 346 13.16 4.55 10.59
N CYS A 347 12.75 5.27 11.65
CA CYS A 347 11.83 4.72 12.64
C CYS A 347 10.44 4.46 12.02
N VAL A 348 9.96 3.23 12.19
CA VAL A 348 8.63 2.77 11.74
C VAL A 348 7.72 2.38 12.91
N GLY A 349 8.14 2.71 14.13
CA GLY A 349 7.32 2.65 15.33
C GLY A 349 7.32 1.30 16.05
N ARG A 350 6.25 1.06 16.81
CA ARG A 350 6.05 -0.15 17.59
C ARG A 350 5.11 -1.10 16.89
N ALA A 351 5.30 -2.40 17.12
CA ALA A 351 4.37 -3.43 16.69
C ALA A 351 2.93 -3.07 17.11
N VAL A 352 1.97 -3.27 16.19
CA VAL A 352 0.56 -3.14 16.55
C VAL A 352 0.13 -4.34 17.43
N ALA A 353 -0.91 -4.17 18.22
CA ALA A 353 -1.38 -5.22 19.12
C ALA A 353 -1.68 -6.52 18.35
N GLY A 354 -1.18 -7.66 18.86
CA GLY A 354 -1.35 -8.97 18.22
C GLY A 354 -0.35 -9.27 17.08
N VAL A 355 0.54 -8.35 16.74
CA VAL A 355 1.66 -8.60 15.82
C VAL A 355 2.96 -8.69 16.61
N GLU A 356 3.74 -9.73 16.35
CA GLU A 356 5.09 -9.93 16.92
C GLU A 356 6.12 -9.70 15.82
N ILE A 357 7.19 -8.97 16.16
CA ILE A 357 8.31 -8.67 15.27
C ILE A 357 9.58 -9.25 15.87
N ARG A 358 10.38 -9.93 15.07
CA ARG A 358 11.74 -10.34 15.45
C ARG A 358 12.75 -9.89 14.40
N ILE A 359 13.96 -9.65 14.88
CA ILE A 359 15.12 -9.40 14.01
C ILE A 359 15.99 -10.64 14.08
N ILE A 360 16.28 -11.21 12.91
CA ILE A 360 17.11 -12.41 12.79
C ILE A 360 18.35 -12.15 11.95
N ARG A 361 19.41 -12.91 12.14
CA ARG A 361 20.57 -12.87 11.24
C ARG A 361 20.13 -13.25 9.83
N GLU A 362 20.65 -12.52 8.86
CA GLU A 362 20.34 -12.78 7.46
C GLU A 362 20.79 -14.19 7.05
N THR A 363 19.90 -14.93 6.40
CA THR A 363 20.18 -16.27 5.88
C THR A 363 19.77 -16.36 4.43
N GLU A 364 20.64 -16.88 3.56
CA GLU A 364 20.28 -17.19 2.18
C GLU A 364 19.49 -18.51 2.12
N GLY A 365 18.50 -18.55 1.22
CA GLY A 365 17.63 -19.72 1.08
C GLY A 365 16.43 -19.75 2.02
N PRO A 366 15.63 -20.82 1.95
CA PRO A 366 14.46 -21.03 2.79
C PRO A 366 14.86 -21.39 4.23
N LEU A 367 14.00 -21.00 5.16
CA LEU A 367 14.01 -21.43 6.56
C LEU A 367 12.70 -22.17 6.80
N SER A 368 12.78 -23.46 7.14
CA SER A 368 11.60 -24.30 7.31
C SER A 368 10.89 -24.04 8.63
N THR A 369 11.66 -23.85 9.70
CA THR A 369 11.15 -23.64 11.06
C THR A 369 11.81 -22.46 11.74
N LEU A 370 11.13 -21.90 12.75
CA LEU A 370 11.66 -20.79 13.55
C LEU A 370 12.95 -21.19 14.31
N ALA A 371 13.12 -22.47 14.64
CA ALA A 371 14.31 -22.98 15.31
C ALA A 371 15.61 -22.85 14.48
N GLU A 372 15.49 -22.75 13.15
CA GLU A 372 16.62 -22.53 12.24
C GLU A 372 17.09 -21.07 12.21
N THR A 373 16.36 -20.16 12.86
CA THR A 373 16.70 -18.73 12.88
C THR A 373 17.65 -18.40 14.04
N THR A 374 18.55 -17.44 13.81
CA THR A 374 19.40 -16.89 14.88
C THR A 374 18.93 -15.47 15.17
N PRO A 375 18.39 -15.16 16.36
CA PRO A 375 18.01 -13.81 16.74
C PRO A 375 19.21 -12.85 16.76
N CYS A 376 19.00 -11.60 16.35
CA CYS A 376 19.97 -10.53 16.54
C CYS A 376 19.83 -9.93 17.96
N PRO A 377 20.95 -9.52 18.58
CA PRO A 377 20.91 -8.69 19.79
C PRO A 377 20.14 -7.37 19.57
N PRO A 378 19.59 -6.76 20.63
CA PRO A 378 18.96 -5.44 20.52
C PRO A 378 19.88 -4.41 19.87
N GLY A 379 19.36 -3.67 18.89
CA GLY A 379 20.10 -2.65 18.14
C GLY A 379 20.95 -3.18 16.98
N GLU A 380 21.19 -4.49 16.88
CA GLU A 380 21.88 -5.09 15.72
C GLU A 380 20.91 -5.15 14.51
N VAL A 381 21.43 -4.79 13.33
CA VAL A 381 20.67 -4.84 12.08
C VAL A 381 20.60 -6.27 11.55
N GLY A 382 19.40 -6.74 11.26
CA GLY A 382 19.15 -8.05 10.66
C GLY A 382 17.89 -8.06 9.82
N GLU A 383 17.45 -9.24 9.40
CA GLU A 383 16.22 -9.41 8.62
C GLU A 383 14.98 -9.33 9.54
N ILE A 384 14.01 -8.51 9.12
CA ILE A 384 12.72 -8.37 9.83
C ILE A 384 11.85 -9.56 9.49
N ILE A 385 11.40 -10.28 10.53
CA ILE A 385 10.34 -11.30 10.40
C ILE A 385 9.17 -10.94 11.30
N VAL A 386 7.96 -11.26 10.85
CA VAL A 386 6.72 -10.89 11.53
C VAL A 386 5.73 -12.05 11.60
N THR A 387 4.97 -12.13 12.69
CA THR A 387 3.84 -13.03 12.82
C THR A 387 2.65 -12.30 13.43
N GLY A 388 1.46 -12.79 13.16
CA GLY A 388 0.22 -12.23 13.67
C GLY A 388 -0.99 -12.71 12.87
N PRO A 389 -2.20 -12.36 13.28
CA PRO A 389 -3.43 -12.90 12.69
C PRO A 389 -3.68 -12.42 11.25
N SER A 390 -3.07 -11.30 10.84
CA SER A 390 -3.16 -10.75 9.47
C SER A 390 -2.03 -11.23 8.56
N VAL A 391 -1.09 -12.05 9.04
CA VAL A 391 0.01 -12.58 8.22
C VAL A 391 -0.50 -13.61 7.24
N THR A 392 -0.26 -13.39 5.95
CA THR A 392 -0.65 -14.33 4.90
C THR A 392 0.22 -15.59 4.93
N ARG A 393 -0.39 -16.74 4.62
CA ARG A 393 0.28 -18.04 4.74
C ARG A 393 1.08 -18.44 3.51
N ALA A 394 0.68 -17.96 2.32
CA ALA A 394 1.29 -18.37 1.06
C ALA A 394 1.16 -17.32 -0.04
N TYR A 395 2.02 -17.45 -1.04
CA TYR A 395 1.80 -16.87 -2.36
C TYR A 395 1.05 -17.88 -3.23
N ASP A 396 0.02 -17.41 -3.91
CA ASP A 396 -0.84 -18.25 -4.75
C ASP A 396 -0.04 -18.98 -5.82
N GLY A 397 -0.12 -20.31 -5.84
CA GLY A 397 0.55 -21.15 -6.84
C GLY A 397 2.09 -21.05 -6.90
N LEU A 398 2.75 -20.44 -5.89
CA LEU A 398 4.21 -20.22 -5.86
C LEU A 398 4.88 -20.88 -4.66
N PRO A 399 4.97 -22.22 -4.59
CA PRO A 399 5.53 -22.92 -3.43
C PRO A 399 6.97 -22.55 -3.12
N ALA A 400 7.83 -22.38 -4.12
CA ALA A 400 9.22 -21.99 -3.92
C ALA A 400 9.35 -20.57 -3.34
N ALA A 401 8.54 -19.60 -3.83
CA ALA A 401 8.52 -18.25 -3.27
C ALA A 401 7.92 -18.23 -1.86
N THR A 402 6.94 -19.09 -1.58
CA THR A 402 6.35 -19.27 -0.26
C THR A 402 7.41 -19.81 0.72
N ALA A 403 8.13 -20.86 0.36
CA ALA A 403 9.20 -21.42 1.19
C ALA A 403 10.32 -20.42 1.52
N LEU A 404 10.65 -19.52 0.60
CA LEU A 404 11.63 -18.45 0.84
C LEU A 404 11.13 -17.36 1.78
N ALA A 405 9.82 -17.15 1.88
CA ALA A 405 9.23 -16.03 2.59
C ALA A 405 8.49 -16.43 3.88
N LYS A 406 8.23 -17.69 4.10
CA LYS A 406 7.41 -18.18 5.21
C LYS A 406 8.19 -19.19 6.05
N ILE A 407 8.14 -19.02 7.37
CA ILE A 407 8.80 -19.86 8.36
C ILE A 407 7.71 -20.44 9.25
N ALA A 408 7.67 -21.76 9.43
CA ALA A 408 6.69 -22.43 10.28
C ALA A 408 7.06 -22.31 11.76
N ASP A 409 6.05 -22.16 12.63
CA ASP A 409 6.17 -22.13 14.08
C ASP A 409 4.90 -22.74 14.70
N GLY A 410 4.79 -24.06 14.69
CA GLY A 410 3.56 -24.76 15.00
C GLY A 410 2.44 -24.38 14.04
N GLU A 411 1.31 -23.90 14.57
CA GLU A 411 0.20 -23.40 13.76
C GLU A 411 0.43 -21.98 13.22
N ARG A 412 1.41 -21.26 13.77
CA ARG A 412 1.76 -19.90 13.38
C ARG A 412 2.69 -19.90 12.16
N VAL A 413 2.68 -18.79 11.44
CA VAL A 413 3.59 -18.54 10.32
C VAL A 413 4.27 -17.20 10.52
N TRP A 414 5.60 -17.20 10.43
CA TRP A 414 6.40 -15.98 10.35
C TRP A 414 6.63 -15.62 8.89
N HIS A 415 6.42 -14.34 8.56
CA HIS A 415 6.73 -13.81 7.25
C HIS A 415 8.06 -13.06 7.27
N ARG A 416 8.96 -13.42 6.35
CA ARG A 416 10.19 -12.67 6.07
C ARG A 416 9.83 -11.47 5.21
N MET A 417 9.95 -10.26 5.76
CA MET A 417 9.54 -9.03 5.08
C MET A 417 10.44 -8.69 3.88
N GLY A 418 11.62 -9.32 3.78
CA GLY A 418 12.65 -8.93 2.81
C GLY A 418 13.24 -7.55 3.09
N ASP A 419 13.06 -7.08 4.30
CA ASP A 419 13.50 -5.80 4.85
C ASP A 419 14.54 -6.03 5.93
N LEU A 420 15.47 -5.09 6.06
CA LEU A 420 16.44 -5.04 7.14
C LEU A 420 16.01 -4.01 8.18
N GLY A 421 16.21 -4.36 9.44
CA GLY A 421 15.83 -3.50 10.55
C GLY A 421 16.51 -3.86 11.85
N ALA A 422 16.30 -3.04 12.86
CA ALA A 422 16.75 -3.26 14.23
C ALA A 422 15.65 -2.82 15.20
N ILE A 423 15.53 -3.48 16.35
CA ILE A 423 14.69 -3.03 17.44
C ILE A 423 15.62 -2.45 18.51
N GLY A 424 15.43 -1.17 18.82
CA GLY A 424 16.21 -0.48 19.85
C GLY A 424 15.79 -0.88 21.26
N ALA A 425 16.55 -0.45 22.26
CA ALA A 425 16.21 -0.64 23.68
C ALA A 425 14.89 0.05 24.07
N ASP A 426 14.46 1.06 23.29
CA ASP A 426 13.18 1.77 23.39
C ASP A 426 11.99 0.97 22.82
N GLY A 427 12.24 -0.24 22.29
CA GLY A 427 11.24 -1.09 21.66
C GLY A 427 10.76 -0.61 20.30
N LEU A 428 11.38 0.42 19.71
CA LEU A 428 11.03 0.96 18.40
C LEU A 428 11.73 0.16 17.30
N LEU A 429 10.96 -0.21 16.29
CA LEU A 429 11.48 -0.79 15.05
C LEU A 429 12.04 0.32 14.16
N ARG A 430 13.26 0.13 13.71
CA ARG A 430 13.94 1.00 12.72
C ARG A 430 14.20 0.22 11.45
N PHE A 431 13.79 0.78 10.34
CA PHE A 431 13.94 0.22 9.01
C PHE A 431 15.25 0.72 8.38
N PHE A 432 16.08 -0.18 7.89
CA PHE A 432 17.37 0.11 7.29
C PHE A 432 17.40 -0.01 5.77
N GLY A 433 16.30 -0.48 5.17
CA GLY A 433 16.17 -0.63 3.73
C GLY A 433 15.82 -2.05 3.32
N ARG A 434 15.67 -2.26 2.02
CA ARG A 434 15.42 -3.60 1.46
C ARG A 434 16.68 -4.45 1.52
N ARG A 435 16.55 -5.71 1.93
CA ARG A 435 17.66 -6.67 1.93
C ARG A 435 18.35 -6.76 0.55
N ALA A 436 17.59 -6.75 -0.53
CA ALA A 436 18.09 -6.81 -1.90
C ALA A 436 18.81 -5.53 -2.35
N GLU A 437 18.62 -4.40 -1.67
CA GLU A 437 19.20 -3.08 -1.99
C GLU A 437 20.41 -2.74 -1.11
N LYS A 438 20.76 -3.62 -0.19
CA LYS A 438 21.95 -3.50 0.63
C LYS A 438 23.22 -3.51 -0.23
N ILE A 439 24.18 -2.65 0.07
CA ILE A 439 25.43 -2.54 -0.68
C ILE A 439 26.54 -3.21 0.10
N ARG A 440 27.06 -4.31 -0.42
CA ARG A 440 28.17 -5.05 0.17
C ARG A 440 29.48 -4.42 -0.32
N THR A 441 30.16 -3.67 0.54
CA THR A 441 31.47 -3.05 0.25
C THR A 441 32.62 -3.82 0.86
N ALA A 442 33.85 -3.45 0.52
CA ALA A 442 35.05 -4.04 1.14
C ALA A 442 35.19 -3.70 2.64
N GLN A 443 34.55 -2.63 3.11
CA GLN A 443 34.58 -2.18 4.49
C GLN A 443 33.35 -2.60 5.31
N GLY A 444 32.43 -3.35 4.71
CA GLY A 444 31.19 -3.82 5.33
C GLY A 444 29.95 -3.39 4.55
N ASP A 445 28.81 -3.69 5.12
CA ASP A 445 27.50 -3.45 4.49
C ASP A 445 27.03 -2.03 4.73
N LEU A 446 26.50 -1.39 3.66
CA LEU A 446 25.83 -0.10 3.74
C LEU A 446 24.34 -0.27 3.47
N TYR A 447 23.53 0.44 4.26
CA TYR A 447 22.08 0.37 4.23
C TYR A 447 21.48 1.66 3.70
N THR A 448 20.48 1.55 2.82
CA THR A 448 19.90 2.71 2.13
C THR A 448 19.25 3.69 3.10
N GLU A 449 18.46 3.20 4.06
CA GLU A 449 17.77 4.06 5.03
C GLU A 449 18.63 4.45 6.24
N ALA A 450 19.86 3.96 6.32
CA ALA A 450 20.86 4.53 7.22
C ALA A 450 21.45 5.82 6.62
N LEU A 451 21.82 5.82 5.35
CA LEU A 451 22.59 6.88 4.70
C LEU A 451 21.73 7.95 4.01
N GLU A 452 20.68 7.55 3.30
CA GLU A 452 19.86 8.48 2.51
C GLU A 452 19.19 9.60 3.31
N PRO A 453 18.75 9.41 4.58
CA PRO A 453 18.14 10.49 5.37
C PRO A 453 19.04 11.72 5.56
N ALA A 454 20.35 11.52 5.72
CA ALA A 454 21.31 12.62 5.85
C ALA A 454 21.34 13.51 4.59
N PHE A 455 21.31 12.90 3.41
CA PHE A 455 21.34 13.62 2.13
C PHE A 455 19.97 14.20 1.75
N ARG A 456 18.88 13.49 2.07
CA ARG A 456 17.50 13.97 1.85
C ARG A 456 17.16 15.23 2.64
N ALA A 457 17.86 15.47 3.74
CA ALA A 457 17.70 16.69 4.54
C ALA A 457 18.19 17.96 3.82
N HIS A 458 19.00 17.85 2.76
CA HIS A 458 19.50 19.01 2.02
C HIS A 458 18.37 19.76 1.28
N PRO A 459 18.26 21.10 1.40
CA PRO A 459 17.13 21.89 0.87
C PRO A 459 16.87 21.73 -0.62
N GLN A 460 17.92 21.53 -1.41
CA GLN A 460 17.86 21.42 -2.88
C GLN A 460 17.64 19.99 -3.38
N VAL A 461 17.64 18.99 -2.50
CA VAL A 461 17.40 17.59 -2.87
C VAL A 461 15.91 17.30 -2.86
N ALA A 462 15.39 16.80 -3.98
CA ALA A 462 14.06 16.26 -4.08
C ALA A 462 14.04 14.79 -3.62
N ARG A 463 14.99 13.99 -4.14
CA ARG A 463 15.18 12.57 -3.83
C ARG A 463 16.64 12.20 -3.95
N CYS A 464 17.05 11.14 -3.28
CA CYS A 464 18.34 10.50 -3.52
C CYS A 464 18.21 8.98 -3.39
N ALA A 465 19.16 8.28 -4.00
CA ALA A 465 19.25 6.84 -3.95
C ALA A 465 20.69 6.40 -3.76
N LEU A 466 20.97 5.67 -2.70
CA LEU A 466 22.23 4.99 -2.49
C LEU A 466 22.24 3.70 -3.33
N ILE A 467 23.27 3.52 -4.16
CA ILE A 467 23.44 2.37 -5.05
C ILE A 467 24.86 1.80 -4.95
N GLY A 468 25.00 0.51 -5.23
CA GLY A 468 26.30 -0.12 -5.44
C GLY A 468 26.64 -0.17 -6.92
N LEU A 469 27.82 0.29 -7.30
CA LEU A 469 28.39 0.09 -8.64
C LEU A 469 29.18 -1.21 -8.69
N GLY A 470 29.04 -1.94 -9.79
CA GLY A 470 29.66 -3.25 -9.98
C GLY A 470 28.64 -4.38 -10.13
N LYS A 471 29.06 -5.49 -10.74
CA LYS A 471 28.18 -6.65 -10.98
C LYS A 471 28.14 -7.63 -9.80
N LYS A 472 29.16 -7.61 -8.95
CA LYS A 472 29.33 -8.49 -7.78
C LYS A 472 29.95 -7.70 -6.63
N ALA A 473 29.79 -8.19 -5.40
CA ALA A 473 30.49 -7.67 -4.24
C ALA A 473 32.02 -7.99 -4.35
N PRO A 474 32.87 -7.11 -3.82
CA PRO A 474 32.55 -5.83 -3.19
C PRO A 474 32.13 -4.78 -4.23
N MET A 475 31.08 -4.02 -3.91
CA MET A 475 30.56 -2.93 -4.75
C MET A 475 31.14 -1.58 -4.32
N VAL A 476 31.23 -0.64 -5.27
CA VAL A 476 31.61 0.75 -4.98
C VAL A 476 30.34 1.56 -4.66
N PRO A 477 30.22 2.15 -3.46
CA PRO A 477 29.01 2.89 -3.10
C PRO A 477 28.96 4.24 -3.84
N ALA A 478 27.78 4.56 -4.35
CA ALA A 478 27.49 5.81 -5.04
C ALA A 478 26.10 6.34 -4.65
N LEU A 479 25.94 7.67 -4.69
CA LEU A 479 24.67 8.34 -4.47
C LEU A 479 24.17 8.95 -5.77
N VAL A 480 22.93 8.66 -6.15
CA VAL A 480 22.26 9.33 -7.27
C VAL A 480 21.24 10.32 -6.71
N VAL A 481 21.38 11.59 -7.07
CA VAL A 481 20.57 12.70 -6.56
C VAL A 481 19.64 13.21 -7.64
N GLU A 482 18.36 13.36 -7.31
CA GLU A 482 17.37 14.13 -8.04
C GLU A 482 17.24 15.49 -7.36
N PRO A 483 17.77 16.57 -7.97
CA PRO A 483 17.59 17.92 -7.46
C PRO A 483 16.13 18.38 -7.59
N LYS A 484 15.72 19.32 -6.74
CA LYS A 484 14.45 20.04 -6.92
C LYS A 484 14.47 20.84 -8.23
N GLU A 485 13.29 21.17 -8.73
CA GLU A 485 13.14 22.01 -9.90
C GLU A 485 13.91 23.33 -9.74
N GLY A 486 14.65 23.72 -10.78
CA GLY A 486 15.53 24.90 -10.76
C GLY A 486 16.93 24.68 -10.19
N TYR A 487 17.23 23.54 -9.57
CA TYR A 487 18.53 23.27 -8.92
C TYR A 487 19.38 22.19 -9.62
N PHE A 488 19.00 21.77 -10.82
CA PHE A 488 19.80 20.79 -11.56
C PHE A 488 21.12 21.45 -12.04
N PRO A 489 22.31 20.94 -11.65
CA PRO A 489 23.58 21.56 -12.02
C PRO A 489 23.81 21.45 -13.53
N THR A 490 24.06 22.59 -14.18
CA THR A 490 24.18 22.72 -15.64
C THR A 490 25.63 22.68 -16.12
N ASN A 491 26.57 22.99 -15.23
CA ASN A 491 28.00 23.01 -15.51
C ASN A 491 28.83 22.35 -14.40
N THR A 492 30.12 22.15 -14.65
CA THR A 492 31.03 21.46 -13.71
C THR A 492 31.14 22.21 -12.35
N GLY A 493 31.24 23.55 -12.36
CA GLY A 493 31.38 24.32 -11.14
C GLY A 493 30.13 24.26 -10.24
N GLU A 494 28.92 24.30 -10.82
CA GLU A 494 27.67 24.09 -10.08
C GLU A 494 27.60 22.68 -9.50
N ARG A 495 28.05 21.69 -10.28
CA ARG A 495 28.07 20.30 -9.84
C ARG A 495 29.02 20.09 -8.67
N GLU A 496 30.23 20.64 -8.71
CA GLU A 496 31.22 20.55 -7.63
C GLU A 496 30.72 21.22 -6.35
N LYS A 497 30.15 22.42 -6.47
CA LYS A 497 29.55 23.13 -5.34
C LYS A 497 28.41 22.34 -4.70
N PHE A 498 27.56 21.73 -5.50
CA PHE A 498 26.45 20.91 -4.97
C PHE A 498 26.96 19.64 -4.30
N ILE A 499 27.98 18.96 -4.86
CA ILE A 499 28.62 17.79 -4.25
C ILE A 499 29.22 18.18 -2.89
N GLU A 500 29.94 19.30 -2.82
CA GLU A 500 30.53 19.78 -1.57
C GLU A 500 29.45 20.08 -0.51
N ALA A 501 28.36 20.76 -0.90
CA ALA A 501 27.23 21.00 0.00
C ALA A 501 26.60 19.71 0.53
N LEU A 502 26.47 18.69 -0.31
CA LEU A 502 25.96 17.37 0.09
C LEU A 502 26.91 16.65 1.06
N ARG A 503 28.22 16.73 0.82
CA ARG A 503 29.23 16.17 1.72
C ARG A 503 29.25 16.88 3.06
N THR A 504 29.18 18.20 3.06
CA THR A 504 29.06 19.00 4.27
C THR A 504 27.81 18.66 5.06
N GLN A 505 26.67 18.53 4.39
CA GLN A 505 25.40 18.15 5.02
C GLN A 505 25.46 16.77 5.71
N ALA A 506 26.19 15.83 5.12
CA ALA A 506 26.31 14.48 5.65
C ALA A 506 27.60 14.24 6.46
N ALA A 507 28.39 15.30 6.76
CA ALA A 507 29.70 15.17 7.41
C ALA A 507 29.62 14.53 8.81
N SER A 508 28.52 14.71 9.53
CA SER A 508 28.29 14.09 10.84
C SER A 508 27.90 12.61 10.77
N HIS A 509 27.60 12.08 9.57
CA HIS A 509 27.20 10.69 9.41
C HIS A 509 28.44 9.77 9.29
N PRO A 510 28.59 8.74 10.16
CA PRO A 510 29.82 7.94 10.23
C PRO A 510 30.24 7.26 8.92
N GLN A 511 29.25 6.85 8.13
CA GLN A 511 29.49 6.11 6.89
C GLN A 511 29.40 6.97 5.61
N ALA A 512 29.13 8.28 5.71
CA ALA A 512 28.96 9.12 4.52
C ALA A 512 30.26 9.23 3.68
N ALA A 513 31.42 9.17 4.33
CA ALA A 513 32.73 9.18 3.67
C ALA A 513 32.95 7.97 2.75
N ALA A 514 32.22 6.86 2.95
CA ALA A 514 32.30 5.68 2.08
C ALA A 514 31.72 5.95 0.68
N ILE A 515 30.90 6.99 0.49
CA ILE A 515 30.28 7.32 -0.80
C ILE A 515 31.32 7.99 -1.69
N GLN A 516 31.85 7.23 -2.65
CA GLN A 516 32.91 7.69 -3.55
C GLN A 516 32.37 8.57 -4.69
N HIS A 517 31.18 8.27 -5.19
CA HIS A 517 30.59 8.95 -6.34
C HIS A 517 29.24 9.58 -6.00
N ILE A 518 29.02 10.81 -6.46
CA ILE A 518 27.72 11.49 -6.42
C ILE A 518 27.33 11.87 -7.85
N PHE A 519 26.19 11.33 -8.30
CA PHE A 519 25.64 11.57 -9.62
C PHE A 519 24.34 12.38 -9.53
N PHE A 520 24.04 13.12 -10.60
CA PHE A 520 22.79 13.86 -10.72
C PHE A 520 21.95 13.30 -11.86
N GLN A 521 20.66 13.13 -11.60
CA GLN A 521 19.67 12.70 -12.57
C GLN A 521 18.42 13.54 -12.44
N LYS A 522 17.87 14.01 -13.58
CA LYS A 522 16.69 14.91 -13.56
C LYS A 522 15.47 14.28 -12.89
N LYS A 523 15.32 12.95 -13.01
CA LYS A 523 14.21 12.20 -12.41
C LYS A 523 14.64 10.77 -12.13
N LEU A 524 14.52 10.33 -10.88
CA LEU A 524 14.81 8.94 -10.50
C LEU A 524 13.66 8.02 -10.97
N PRO A 525 13.95 6.76 -11.35
CA PRO A 525 12.93 5.77 -11.64
C PRO A 525 12.23 5.37 -10.34
N VAL A 526 10.93 5.56 -10.31
CA VAL A 526 10.06 5.24 -9.16
C VAL A 526 8.86 4.42 -9.61
N ASP A 527 8.27 3.69 -8.68
CA ASP A 527 7.01 3.01 -8.93
C ASP A 527 5.88 4.00 -9.29
N VAL A 528 5.05 3.62 -10.25
CA VAL A 528 4.00 4.50 -10.78
C VAL A 528 2.90 4.77 -9.73
N ARG A 529 2.63 3.79 -8.87
CA ARG A 529 1.52 3.83 -7.91
C ARG A 529 1.75 4.80 -6.76
N HIS A 530 2.89 4.67 -6.08
CA HIS A 530 3.20 5.51 -4.91
C HIS A 530 4.05 6.72 -5.28
N ASN A 531 4.69 6.65 -6.47
CA ASN A 531 5.69 7.64 -6.95
C ASN A 531 6.76 7.95 -5.89
N ALA A 532 7.10 6.95 -5.09
CA ALA A 532 7.93 7.09 -3.92
C ALA A 532 8.97 5.98 -3.77
N LYS A 533 8.67 4.74 -4.19
CA LYS A 533 9.61 3.62 -4.15
C LYS A 533 10.60 3.73 -5.32
N ILE A 534 11.84 4.05 -5.01
CA ILE A 534 12.91 4.18 -6.03
C ILE A 534 13.37 2.79 -6.48
N HIS A 535 13.54 2.59 -7.78
CA HIS A 535 14.06 1.34 -8.37
C HIS A 535 15.60 1.31 -8.30
N ARG A 536 16.18 1.17 -7.10
CA ARG A 536 17.63 1.25 -6.86
C ARG A 536 18.44 0.20 -7.62
N LEU A 537 17.93 -1.03 -7.75
CA LEU A 537 18.60 -2.08 -8.51
C LEU A 537 18.69 -1.75 -10.01
N GLN A 538 17.69 -1.07 -10.56
CA GLN A 538 17.74 -0.57 -11.94
C GLN A 538 18.78 0.53 -12.06
N LEU A 539 18.77 1.53 -11.16
CA LEU A 539 19.77 2.60 -11.12
C LEU A 539 21.20 2.05 -11.01
N SER A 540 21.41 1.07 -10.13
CA SER A 540 22.71 0.40 -9.98
C SER A 540 23.22 -0.18 -11.30
N LYS A 541 22.36 -0.91 -12.03
CA LYS A 541 22.71 -1.47 -13.35
C LYS A 541 23.04 -0.38 -14.38
N GLU A 542 22.19 0.66 -14.45
CA GLU A 542 22.35 1.77 -15.40
C GLU A 542 23.65 2.55 -15.16
N TRP A 543 23.94 2.89 -13.89
CA TRP A 543 25.12 3.65 -13.55
C TRP A 543 26.40 2.81 -13.58
N THR A 544 26.37 1.53 -13.25
CA THR A 544 27.50 0.60 -13.48
C THR A 544 27.88 0.55 -14.96
N ALA A 545 26.89 0.47 -15.86
CA ALA A 545 27.17 0.47 -17.30
C ALA A 545 27.76 1.80 -17.81
N ARG A 546 27.36 2.94 -17.23
CA ARG A 546 27.85 4.28 -17.61
C ARG A 546 29.24 4.59 -17.07
N THR A 547 29.55 4.10 -15.87
CA THR A 547 30.84 4.38 -15.20
C THR A 547 31.95 3.39 -15.58
N ARG A 548 31.61 2.31 -16.29
CA ARG A 548 32.55 1.24 -16.67
C ARG A 548 33.28 0.58 -15.48
N VAL A 549 32.64 0.59 -14.28
CA VAL A 549 33.10 -0.07 -13.06
C VAL A 549 32.70 -1.56 -13.06
#